data_271c8357b8eb45701240df416cbc94ee
#
_entry.id   271c8357b8eb45701240df416cbc94ee
#
_cell.length_a   1.000
_cell.length_b   1.000
_cell.length_c   1.000
_cell.angle_alpha   90.00
_cell.angle_beta   90.00
_cell.angle_gamma   90.00
#
_symmetry.space_group_name_H-M   'P 1'
#
loop_
_entity.id
_entity.type
_entity.pdbx_description
1 polymer ?
#
loop_
_entity_poly.entity_id
_entity_poly.type
_entity_poly.pdbx_seq_one_letter_code
_entity_poly.pdbx_strand_id
1 'polypeptide(L)'
;MDRFRFPDDLIRAQQEWHATYRALAVPRPRRSTGLRRRLLRLSVRIEWHPFWSTPEGRSPAARVELRRRTADVRDRRSEGAA
;
A
#
# COMPACT_ATOMS: atom_id res chain seq x y z
N MET A 1 -5.75 2.59 -19.81
CA MET A 1 -6.20 3.93 -19.40
C MET A 1 -6.53 3.93 -17.91
N ASP A 2 -5.91 4.83 -17.16
CA ASP A 2 -6.10 4.85 -15.72
C ASP A 2 -7.43 5.48 -15.35
N ARG A 3 -8.28 4.70 -14.73
CA ARG A 3 -9.58 5.13 -14.26
C ARG A 3 -9.48 6.05 -13.05
N PHE A 4 -8.46 5.81 -12.23
CA PHE A 4 -8.23 6.55 -11.01
C PHE A 4 -6.85 7.20 -11.02
N ARG A 5 -6.82 8.45 -10.60
CA ARG A 5 -5.57 9.19 -10.40
C ARG A 5 -5.31 9.30 -8.92
N PHE A 6 -4.44 8.46 -8.42
CA PHE A 6 -4.10 8.47 -7.00
C PHE A 6 -3.01 9.49 -6.72
N PRO A 7 -3.09 10.22 -5.60
CA PRO A 7 -1.99 11.08 -5.16
C PRO A 7 -0.72 10.26 -4.95
N ASP A 8 0.43 10.86 -5.27
CA ASP A 8 1.72 10.18 -5.15
C ASP A 8 2.02 9.73 -3.72
N ASP A 9 1.68 10.55 -2.73
CA ASP A 9 1.89 10.21 -1.33
C ASP A 9 1.05 8.99 -0.91
N LEU A 10 -0.16 8.87 -1.45
CA LEU A 10 -1.02 7.72 -1.18
C LEU A 10 -0.44 6.45 -1.81
N ILE A 11 0.05 6.54 -3.03
CA ILE A 11 0.70 5.41 -3.71
C ILE A 11 1.92 4.96 -2.91
N ARG A 12 2.76 5.89 -2.48
CA ARG A 12 3.92 5.55 -1.67
C ARG A 12 3.55 4.91 -0.35
N ALA A 13 2.54 5.44 0.32
CA ALA A 13 2.09 4.87 1.59
C ALA A 13 1.62 3.44 1.40
N GLN A 14 0.88 3.17 0.34
CA GLN A 14 0.41 1.82 0.06
C GLN A 14 1.56 0.88 -0.30
N GLN A 15 2.53 1.35 -1.08
CA GLN A 15 3.72 0.56 -1.40
C GLN A 15 4.53 0.22 -0.15
N GLU A 16 4.71 1.20 0.74
CA GLU A 16 5.41 0.97 2.00
C GLU A 16 4.63 0.02 2.90
N TRP A 17 3.32 0.10 2.86
CA TRP A 17 2.46 -0.82 3.61
C TRP A 17 2.71 -2.27 3.16
N HIS A 18 2.72 -2.51 1.86
CA HIS A 18 2.99 -3.85 1.32
C HIS A 18 4.39 -4.34 1.70
N ALA A 19 5.38 -3.47 1.61
CA ALA A 19 6.76 -3.81 1.98
C ALA A 19 6.86 -4.19 3.46
N THR A 20 6.21 -3.41 4.32
CA THR A 20 6.22 -3.65 5.76
C THR A 20 5.48 -4.94 6.09
N TYR A 21 4.35 -5.18 5.45
CA TYR A 21 3.58 -6.39 5.62
C TYR A 21 4.41 -7.63 5.25
N ARG A 22 5.10 -7.59 4.11
CA ARG A 22 5.97 -8.68 3.68
C ARG A 22 7.10 -8.93 4.66
N ALA A 23 7.68 -7.87 5.19
CA ALA A 23 8.74 -8.00 6.19
C ALA A 23 8.25 -8.69 7.46
N LEU A 24 6.99 -8.45 7.84
CA LEU A 24 6.38 -9.12 8.99
C LEU A 24 5.99 -10.56 8.70
N ALA A 25 5.75 -10.90 7.45
CA ALA A 25 5.28 -12.23 7.06
C ALA A 25 6.38 -13.28 7.01
N VAL A 26 7.67 -12.88 7.09
CA VAL A 26 8.76 -13.86 7.12
C VAL A 26 8.75 -14.62 8.45
N PRO A 27 9.26 -15.88 8.48
CA PRO A 27 9.17 -16.72 9.68
C PRO A 27 9.80 -16.13 10.94
N ARG A 28 10.88 -15.37 10.80
CA ARG A 28 11.55 -14.73 11.94
C ARG A 28 11.83 -13.28 11.62
N PRO A 29 10.82 -12.41 11.69
CA PRO A 29 11.01 -11.01 11.34
C PRO A 29 11.86 -10.31 12.37
N ARG A 30 12.83 -9.53 11.87
CA ARG A 30 13.61 -8.64 12.72
C ARG A 30 12.78 -7.39 13.01
N ARG A 31 12.91 -6.88 14.24
CA ARG A 31 12.22 -5.66 14.64
C ARG A 31 10.71 -5.72 14.45
N SER A 32 10.11 -6.87 14.81
CA SER A 32 8.69 -7.07 14.61
C SER A 32 7.83 -5.98 15.25
N THR A 33 8.20 -5.50 16.44
CA THR A 33 7.46 -4.42 17.11
C THR A 33 7.52 -3.14 16.31
N GLY A 34 8.69 -2.76 15.81
CA GLY A 34 8.87 -1.57 14.98
C GLY A 34 8.09 -1.68 13.67
N LEU A 35 8.13 -2.86 13.05
CA LEU A 35 7.39 -3.11 11.81
C LEU A 35 5.89 -3.03 12.03
N ARG A 36 5.38 -3.57 13.14
CA ARG A 36 3.95 -3.49 13.46
C ARG A 36 3.51 -2.05 13.67
N ARG A 37 4.31 -1.27 14.38
CA ARG A 37 4.02 0.15 14.59
C ARG A 37 4.01 0.91 13.25
N ARG A 38 4.98 0.61 12.39
CA ARG A 38 5.04 1.23 11.07
C ARG A 38 3.83 0.85 10.24
N LEU A 39 3.44 -0.43 10.25
CA LEU A 39 2.27 -0.89 9.52
C LEU A 39 1.01 -0.18 10.00
N LEU A 40 0.86 -0.03 11.31
CA LEU A 40 -0.29 0.67 11.88
C LEU A 40 -0.33 2.13 11.44
N ARG A 41 0.81 2.83 11.52
CA ARG A 41 0.88 4.23 11.09
C ARG A 41 0.54 4.38 9.61
N LEU A 42 1.05 3.47 8.78
CA LEU A 42 0.75 3.48 7.34
C LEU A 42 -0.73 3.19 7.10
N SER A 43 -1.30 2.25 7.84
CA SER A 43 -2.72 1.91 7.73
C SER A 43 -3.59 3.11 8.07
N VAL A 44 -3.27 3.83 9.13
CA VAL A 44 -4.01 5.05 9.51
C VAL A 44 -3.88 6.11 8.43
N ARG A 45 -2.66 6.33 7.94
CA ARG A 45 -2.42 7.34 6.89
C ARG A 45 -3.21 7.03 5.63
N ILE A 46 -3.24 5.76 5.23
CA ILE A 46 -3.98 5.33 4.04
C ILE A 46 -5.48 5.46 4.27
N GLU A 47 -5.97 4.95 5.39
CA GLU A 47 -7.40 4.90 5.69
C GLU A 47 -8.02 6.30 5.80
N TRP A 48 -7.29 7.24 6.37
CA TRP A 48 -7.77 8.60 6.59
C TRP A 48 -7.28 9.61 5.56
N HIS A 49 -6.76 9.12 4.44
CA HIS A 49 -6.29 10.02 3.39
C HIS A 49 -7.46 10.79 2.77
N PRO A 50 -7.31 12.12 2.57
CA PRO A 50 -8.40 12.93 2.00
C PRO A 50 -8.91 12.47 0.64
N PHE A 51 -8.09 11.74 -0.11
CA PHE A 51 -8.48 11.22 -1.43
C PHE A 51 -9.79 10.43 -1.37
N TRP A 52 -10.00 9.66 -0.29
CA TRP A 52 -11.20 8.82 -0.16
C TRP A 52 -12.49 9.62 -0.01
N SER A 53 -12.37 10.92 0.29
CA SER A 53 -13.52 11.82 0.37
C SER A 53 -13.81 12.51 -0.95
N THR A 54 -12.95 12.35 -1.95
CA THR A 54 -13.18 12.91 -3.28
C THR A 54 -14.17 12.06 -4.07
N PRO A 55 -14.81 12.61 -5.11
CA PRO A 55 -15.68 11.80 -5.98
C PRO A 55 -14.99 10.58 -6.56
N GLU A 56 -13.72 10.71 -6.96
CA GLU A 56 -12.95 9.59 -7.51
C GLU A 56 -12.64 8.52 -6.46
N GLY A 57 -12.29 8.93 -5.24
CA GLY A 57 -11.88 8.02 -4.20
C GLY A 57 -13.01 7.41 -3.40
N ARG A 58 -14.23 7.91 -3.58
CA ARG A 58 -15.37 7.51 -2.76
C ARG A 58 -15.82 6.08 -3.00
N SER A 59 -15.61 5.55 -4.20
CA SER A 59 -16.07 4.21 -4.53
C SER A 59 -15.18 3.11 -3.91
N PRO A 60 -15.76 1.98 -3.50
CA PRO A 60 -14.96 0.85 -3.04
C PRO A 60 -13.97 0.35 -4.07
N ALA A 61 -14.28 0.48 -5.36
CA ALA A 61 -13.40 0.06 -6.44
C ALA A 61 -12.06 0.81 -6.43
N ALA A 62 -12.05 2.08 -5.97
CA ALA A 62 -10.83 2.85 -5.90
C ALA A 62 -9.82 2.23 -4.93
N ARG A 63 -10.27 1.77 -3.77
CA ARG A 63 -9.41 1.14 -2.78
C ARG A 63 -8.84 -0.18 -3.28
N VAL A 64 -9.67 -0.97 -3.95
CA VAL A 64 -9.24 -2.22 -4.55
C VAL A 64 -8.20 -1.97 -5.63
N GLU A 65 -8.43 -0.97 -6.48
CA GLU A 65 -7.50 -0.64 -7.55
C GLU A 65 -6.14 -0.16 -7.03
N LEU A 66 -6.13 0.63 -5.98
CA LEU A 66 -4.87 1.08 -5.38
C LEU A 66 -4.04 -0.11 -4.90
N ARG A 67 -4.66 -1.04 -4.19
CA ARG A 67 -3.97 -2.23 -3.70
C ARG A 67 -3.44 -3.07 -4.85
N ARG A 68 -4.25 -3.27 -5.87
CA ARG A 68 -3.87 -4.06 -7.04
C ARG A 68 -2.67 -3.46 -7.76
N ARG A 69 -2.69 -2.17 -8.03
CA ARG A 69 -1.59 -1.49 -8.73
C ARG A 69 -0.28 -1.58 -7.97
N THR A 70 -0.33 -1.34 -6.68
CA THR A 70 0.88 -1.34 -5.86
C THR A 70 1.42 -2.76 -5.68
N ALA A 71 0.56 -3.75 -5.58
CA ALA A 71 0.97 -5.15 -5.52
C ALA A 71 1.59 -5.61 -6.84
N ASP A 72 0.99 -5.26 -7.97
CA ASP A 72 1.50 -5.63 -9.30
C ASP A 72 2.91 -5.10 -9.54
N VAL A 73 3.15 -3.84 -9.21
CA VAL A 73 4.48 -3.24 -9.36
C VAL A 73 5.51 -4.02 -8.56
N ARG A 74 5.14 -4.44 -7.36
CA ARG A 74 6.02 -5.20 -6.49
C ARG A 74 6.33 -6.57 -7.04
N ASP A 75 5.31 -7.26 -7.54
CA ASP A 75 5.47 -8.59 -8.11
C ASP A 75 6.37 -8.55 -9.35
N ARG A 76 6.22 -7.53 -10.18
CA ARG A 76 7.09 -7.34 -11.34
C ARG A 76 8.54 -7.14 -10.95
N ARG A 77 8.80 -6.39 -9.89
CA ARG A 77 10.15 -6.19 -9.37
C ARG A 77 10.75 -7.51 -8.89
N SER A 78 9.95 -8.31 -8.19
CA SER A 78 10.40 -9.60 -7.70
C SER A 78 10.75 -10.53 -8.84
N GLU A 79 9.93 -10.58 -9.88
CA GLU A 79 10.19 -11.37 -11.07
C GLU A 79 11.45 -10.88 -11.79
N GLY A 80 11.61 -9.57 -11.90
CA GLY A 80 12.78 -8.99 -12.54
C GLY A 80 14.07 -9.25 -11.80
N ALA A 81 14.00 -9.44 -10.48
CA ALA A 81 15.16 -9.72 -9.66
C ALA A 81 15.59 -11.19 -9.71
N ALA A 82 14.72 -12.03 -10.15
CA ALA A 82 15.01 -13.45 -10.28
C ALA A 82 15.84 -13.68 -11.53
#